data_ddcfdf842ae975e5b83187b56504d957
#
_entry.id   ddcfdf842ae975e5b83187b56504d957
#
_cell.length_a   1.000
_cell.length_b   1.000
_cell.length_c   1.000
_cell.angle_alpha   90.00
_cell.angle_beta   90.00
_cell.angle_gamma   90.00
#
_symmetry.space_group_name_H-M   'P 1'
#
loop_
_entity.id
_entity.type
_entity.pdbx_description
1 polymer ?
#
loop_
_entity_poly.entity_id
_entity_poly.type
_entity_poly.pdbx_seq_one_letter_code
_entity_poly.pdbx_strand_id
1 'polypeptide(L)'
;AALCLFLAILIYRLWKVEQIWLILRDTMRESVMILTIIATAVLFGYMLTSLYLTQTLAQAIADLHANKWMLMFLINIFLLVCGFFIPPAAIILMTSPILLPIITAAGFDPVWFGVILTINMEIGLIHPPVGLNIYIVNAIAPDVPLAKVMWGTLPYVICMMLAIVILCFFPEIATWLPNHLMGVAIGPK
;
A
#
# COMPACT_ATOMS: atom_id res chain seq x y z
N ALA A 1 18.26 11.16 2.28
CA ALA A 1 19.31 10.85 1.28
C ALA A 1 20.68 11.41 1.71
N ALA A 2 20.86 12.73 1.87
CA ALA A 2 22.15 13.36 2.20
C ALA A 2 22.77 12.82 3.49
N LEU A 3 21.98 12.67 4.55
CA LEU A 3 22.45 12.12 5.85
C LEU A 3 22.89 10.65 5.70
N CYS A 4 22.16 9.85 4.96
CA CYS A 4 22.52 8.44 4.71
C CYS A 4 23.80 8.34 3.87
N LEU A 5 23.97 9.20 2.86
CA LEU A 5 25.19 9.27 2.08
C LEU A 5 26.40 9.68 2.95
N PHE A 6 26.21 10.68 3.81
CA PHE A 6 27.23 11.13 4.75
C PHE A 6 27.64 10.00 5.71
N LEU A 7 26.66 9.30 6.30
CA LEU A 7 26.92 8.16 7.18
C LEU A 7 27.60 7.00 6.42
N ALA A 8 27.17 6.73 5.17
CA ALA A 8 27.78 5.71 4.34
C ALA A 8 29.24 6.01 4.03
N ILE A 9 29.59 7.25 3.71
CA ILE A 9 30.97 7.68 3.49
C ILE A 9 31.79 7.54 4.80
N LEU A 10 31.22 7.93 5.94
CA LEU A 10 31.94 7.99 7.23
C LEU A 10 32.11 6.61 7.85
N ILE A 11 31.08 5.76 7.83
CA ILE A 11 31.07 4.44 8.49
C ILE A 11 31.65 3.37 7.56
N TYR A 12 31.20 3.33 6.29
CA TYR A 12 31.60 2.29 5.32
C TYR A 12 32.83 2.69 4.51
N ARG A 13 33.40 3.90 4.73
CA ARG A 13 34.58 4.41 4.02
C ARG A 13 34.46 4.31 2.49
N LEU A 14 33.29 4.66 1.96
CA LEU A 14 33.02 4.66 0.52
C LEU A 14 33.71 5.86 -0.13
N TRP A 15 35.04 5.78 -0.28
CA TRP A 15 35.86 6.88 -0.83
C TRP A 15 36.04 6.82 -2.34
N LYS A 16 35.59 5.72 -2.98
CA LYS A 16 35.71 5.57 -4.43
C LYS A 16 34.53 6.28 -5.11
N VAL A 17 34.86 7.30 -5.91
CA VAL A 17 33.89 8.07 -6.71
C VAL A 17 33.01 7.16 -7.57
N GLU A 18 33.57 6.08 -8.08
CA GLU A 18 32.84 5.09 -8.90
C GLU A 18 31.69 4.41 -8.10
N GLN A 19 31.92 4.07 -6.83
CA GLN A 19 30.88 3.48 -5.97
C GLN A 19 29.80 4.49 -5.63
N ILE A 20 30.16 5.73 -5.36
CA ILE A 20 29.21 6.82 -5.10
C ILE A 20 28.38 7.08 -6.35
N TRP A 21 29.00 7.07 -7.54
CA TRP A 21 28.30 7.25 -8.82
C TRP A 21 27.29 6.13 -9.07
N LEU A 22 27.63 4.87 -8.79
CA LEU A 22 26.71 3.74 -8.93
C LEU A 22 25.51 3.88 -8.01
N ILE A 23 25.73 4.22 -6.73
CA ILE A 23 24.66 4.42 -5.75
C ILE A 23 23.74 5.57 -6.19
N LEU A 24 24.29 6.69 -6.63
CA LEU A 24 23.51 7.83 -7.09
C LEU A 24 22.70 7.48 -8.35
N ARG A 25 23.30 6.80 -9.30
CA ARG A 25 22.63 6.36 -10.54
C ARG A 25 21.46 5.43 -10.23
N ASP A 26 21.66 4.45 -9.38
CA ASP A 26 20.61 3.47 -9.04
C ASP A 26 19.48 4.14 -8.22
N THR A 27 19.85 5.03 -7.28
CA THR A 27 18.86 5.85 -6.53
C THR A 27 18.06 6.75 -7.46
N MET A 28 18.71 7.40 -8.43
CA MET A 28 18.01 8.23 -9.43
C MET A 28 17.08 7.41 -10.30
N ARG A 29 17.50 6.22 -10.73
CA ARG A 29 16.67 5.33 -11.56
C ARG A 29 15.39 4.93 -10.82
N GLU A 30 15.49 4.54 -9.55
CA GLU A 30 14.33 4.21 -8.73
C GLU A 30 13.43 5.42 -8.47
N SER A 31 14.03 6.57 -8.16
CA SER A 31 13.28 7.81 -7.93
C SER A 31 12.50 8.25 -9.18
N VAL A 32 13.14 8.20 -10.36
CA VAL A 32 12.49 8.53 -11.63
C VAL A 32 11.35 7.54 -11.92
N MET A 33 11.55 6.26 -11.67
CA MET A 33 10.51 5.25 -11.84
C MET A 33 9.27 5.57 -10.95
N ILE A 34 9.49 5.85 -9.68
CA ILE A 34 8.41 6.20 -8.74
C ILE A 34 7.71 7.49 -9.17
N LEU A 35 8.46 8.54 -9.53
CA LEU A 35 7.89 9.81 -9.99
C LEU A 35 7.08 9.64 -11.28
N THR A 36 7.52 8.78 -12.21
CA THR A 36 6.79 8.48 -13.44
C THR A 36 5.46 7.76 -13.11
N ILE A 37 5.48 6.80 -12.18
CA ILE A 37 4.27 6.12 -11.71
C ILE A 37 3.30 7.14 -11.08
N ILE A 38 3.79 8.03 -10.23
CA ILE A 38 2.98 9.07 -9.60
C ILE A 38 2.35 9.97 -10.66
N ALA A 39 3.13 10.48 -11.60
CA ALA A 39 2.65 11.38 -12.65
C ALA A 39 1.58 10.71 -13.52
N THR A 40 1.81 9.49 -13.95
CA THR A 40 0.85 8.73 -14.76
C THR A 40 -0.41 8.37 -13.97
N ALA A 41 -0.30 8.02 -12.70
CA ALA A 41 -1.44 7.73 -11.83
C ALA A 41 -2.32 8.99 -11.59
N VAL A 42 -1.71 10.15 -11.38
CA VAL A 42 -2.44 11.43 -11.25
C VAL A 42 -3.17 11.76 -12.54
N LEU A 43 -2.53 11.64 -13.70
CA LEU A 43 -3.18 11.85 -15.00
C LEU A 43 -4.34 10.87 -15.21
N PHE A 44 -4.15 9.60 -14.89
CA PHE A 44 -5.19 8.58 -14.97
C PHE A 44 -6.38 8.90 -14.06
N GLY A 45 -6.12 9.26 -12.79
CA GLY A 45 -7.16 9.69 -11.85
C GLY A 45 -7.93 10.92 -12.33
N TYR A 46 -7.23 11.90 -12.92
CA TYR A 46 -7.87 13.06 -13.53
C TYR A 46 -8.79 12.67 -14.69
N MET A 47 -8.33 11.79 -15.59
CA MET A 47 -9.14 11.31 -16.72
C MET A 47 -10.38 10.55 -16.25
N LEU A 48 -10.25 9.66 -15.26
CA LEU A 48 -11.39 8.92 -14.70
C LEU A 48 -12.44 9.86 -14.11
N THR A 49 -11.99 10.88 -13.37
CA THR A 49 -12.87 11.87 -12.74
C THR A 49 -13.56 12.74 -13.81
N SER A 50 -12.81 13.18 -14.83
CA SER A 50 -13.34 14.00 -15.93
C SER A 50 -14.36 13.27 -16.78
N LEU A 51 -14.25 11.96 -16.91
CA LEU A 51 -15.19 11.09 -17.62
C LEU A 51 -16.37 10.64 -16.73
N TYR A 52 -16.45 11.12 -15.48
CA TYR A 52 -17.47 10.71 -14.51
C TYR A 52 -17.53 9.21 -14.24
N LEU A 53 -16.48 8.45 -14.61
CA LEU A 53 -16.45 7.00 -14.45
C LEU A 53 -16.47 6.58 -12.98
N THR A 54 -15.78 7.32 -12.13
CA THR A 54 -15.76 7.04 -10.67
C THR A 54 -17.14 7.21 -10.05
N GLN A 55 -17.90 8.24 -10.44
CA GLN A 55 -19.25 8.51 -9.97
C GLN A 55 -20.24 7.45 -10.50
N THR A 56 -20.12 7.09 -11.78
CA THR A 56 -20.95 6.05 -12.40
C THR A 56 -20.74 4.70 -11.73
N LEU A 57 -19.50 4.34 -11.45
CA LEU A 57 -19.17 3.10 -10.71
C LEU A 57 -19.73 3.14 -9.29
N ALA A 58 -19.57 4.25 -8.58
CA ALA A 58 -20.10 4.41 -7.23
C ALA A 58 -21.63 4.29 -7.20
N GLN A 59 -22.33 4.88 -8.17
CA GLN A 59 -23.78 4.74 -8.31
C GLN A 59 -24.18 3.31 -8.64
N ALA A 60 -23.54 2.67 -9.61
CA ALA A 60 -23.82 1.28 -9.97
C ALA A 60 -23.64 0.33 -8.77
N ILE A 61 -22.65 0.58 -7.91
CA ILE A 61 -22.43 -0.20 -6.68
C ILE A 61 -23.53 0.08 -5.66
N ALA A 62 -23.96 1.34 -5.50
CA ALA A 62 -25.03 1.71 -4.61
C ALA A 62 -26.38 1.08 -5.06
N ASP A 63 -26.66 1.05 -6.35
CA ASP A 63 -27.87 0.47 -6.95
C ASP A 63 -27.93 -1.07 -6.82
N LEU A 64 -26.78 -1.73 -6.71
CA LEU A 64 -26.70 -3.17 -6.48
C LEU A 64 -27.23 -3.58 -5.09
N HIS A 65 -27.51 -2.63 -4.21
CA HIS A 65 -27.90 -2.89 -2.80
C HIS A 65 -27.02 -3.95 -2.10
N ALA A 66 -25.79 -4.11 -2.60
CA ALA A 66 -24.84 -5.06 -2.05
C ALA A 66 -24.52 -4.70 -0.60
N ASN A 67 -24.38 -5.70 0.23
CA ASN A 67 -23.93 -5.48 1.60
C ASN A 67 -22.56 -4.80 1.58
N LYS A 68 -22.44 -3.62 2.21
CA LYS A 68 -21.20 -2.84 2.25
C LYS A 68 -19.99 -3.64 2.70
N TRP A 69 -20.20 -4.62 3.59
CA TRP A 69 -19.15 -5.51 4.07
C TRP A 69 -18.69 -6.51 3.01
N MET A 70 -19.62 -6.96 2.14
CA MET A 70 -19.28 -7.80 0.99
C MET A 70 -18.43 -7.04 -0.04
N LEU A 71 -18.78 -5.78 -0.29
CA LEU A 71 -17.99 -4.89 -1.13
C LEU A 71 -16.58 -4.72 -0.56
N MET A 72 -16.46 -4.43 0.74
CA MET A 72 -15.17 -4.29 1.42
C MET A 72 -14.34 -5.57 1.33
N PHE A 73 -14.96 -6.73 1.52
CA PHE A 73 -14.30 -8.02 1.41
C PHE A 73 -13.74 -8.27 -0.01
N LEU A 74 -14.53 -7.98 -1.04
CA LEU A 74 -14.10 -8.11 -2.45
C LEU A 74 -12.94 -7.16 -2.78
N ILE A 75 -13.01 -5.91 -2.31
CA ILE A 75 -11.92 -4.93 -2.48
C ILE A 75 -10.65 -5.42 -1.80
N ASN A 76 -10.74 -5.94 -0.57
CA ASN A 76 -9.57 -6.46 0.14
C ASN A 76 -8.93 -7.64 -0.59
N ILE A 77 -9.74 -8.59 -1.10
CA ILE A 77 -9.22 -9.72 -1.91
C ILE A 77 -8.55 -9.21 -3.18
N PHE A 78 -9.18 -8.27 -3.89
CA PHE A 78 -8.62 -7.68 -5.10
C PHE A 78 -7.26 -7.01 -4.81
N LEU A 79 -7.19 -6.19 -3.77
CA LEU A 79 -5.97 -5.52 -3.35
C LEU A 79 -4.88 -6.51 -2.93
N LEU A 80 -5.24 -7.57 -2.22
CA LEU A 80 -4.32 -8.62 -1.82
C LEU A 80 -3.72 -9.33 -3.03
N VAL A 81 -4.55 -9.70 -4.01
CA VAL A 81 -4.10 -10.33 -5.26
C VAL A 81 -3.17 -9.40 -6.04
N CYS A 82 -3.52 -8.12 -6.17
CA CYS A 82 -2.65 -7.12 -6.79
C CYS A 82 -1.32 -6.98 -6.04
N GLY A 83 -1.36 -6.99 -4.70
CA GLY A 83 -0.19 -6.86 -3.82
C GLY A 83 0.85 -7.97 -3.97
N PHE A 84 0.46 -9.14 -4.49
CA PHE A 84 1.41 -10.22 -4.75
C PHE A 84 2.36 -9.91 -5.92
N PHE A 85 1.94 -9.10 -6.88
CA PHE A 85 2.63 -8.91 -8.15
C PHE A 85 3.16 -7.49 -8.36
N ILE A 86 2.52 -6.50 -7.73
CA ILE A 86 2.75 -5.08 -8.00
C ILE A 86 3.25 -4.40 -6.72
N PRO A 87 4.27 -3.51 -6.82
CA PRO A 87 4.75 -2.76 -5.67
C PRO A 87 3.64 -1.92 -5.01
N PRO A 88 3.58 -1.86 -3.67
CA PRO A 88 2.53 -1.15 -2.92
C PRO A 88 2.29 0.29 -3.38
N ALA A 89 3.36 1.04 -3.60
CA ALA A 89 3.25 2.44 -4.03
C ALA A 89 2.46 2.57 -5.35
N ALA A 90 2.70 1.67 -6.32
CA ALA A 90 1.98 1.67 -7.58
C ALA A 90 0.49 1.34 -7.38
N ILE A 91 0.18 0.33 -6.56
CA ILE A 91 -1.22 -0.05 -6.30
C ILE A 91 -1.96 1.10 -5.63
N ILE A 92 -1.41 1.67 -4.55
CA ILE A 92 -2.04 2.76 -3.82
C ILE A 92 -2.34 3.93 -4.76
N LEU A 93 -1.37 4.34 -5.57
CA LEU A 93 -1.52 5.48 -6.47
C LEU A 93 -2.51 5.23 -7.61
N MET A 94 -2.55 4.01 -8.15
CA MET A 94 -3.47 3.64 -9.24
C MET A 94 -4.90 3.41 -8.75
N THR A 95 -5.06 2.79 -7.57
CA THR A 95 -6.39 2.38 -7.09
C THR A 95 -7.08 3.45 -6.28
N SER A 96 -6.35 4.34 -5.58
CA SER A 96 -6.95 5.38 -4.73
C SER A 96 -7.97 6.26 -5.45
N PRO A 97 -7.73 6.78 -6.67
CA PRO A 97 -8.71 7.61 -7.37
C PRO A 97 -10.03 6.89 -7.67
N ILE A 98 -9.99 5.56 -7.79
CA ILE A 98 -11.15 4.73 -8.06
C ILE A 98 -11.83 4.30 -6.76
N LEU A 99 -11.04 3.78 -5.81
CA LEU A 99 -11.58 3.18 -4.60
C LEU A 99 -12.11 4.20 -3.60
N LEU A 100 -11.48 5.38 -3.45
CA LEU A 100 -11.92 6.38 -2.48
C LEU A 100 -13.37 6.85 -2.71
N PRO A 101 -13.83 7.21 -3.92
CA PRO A 101 -15.22 7.54 -4.17
C PRO A 101 -16.18 6.37 -3.88
N ILE A 102 -15.80 5.14 -4.22
CA ILE A 102 -16.59 3.93 -3.98
C ILE A 102 -16.76 3.69 -2.47
N ILE A 103 -15.67 3.78 -1.72
CA ILE A 103 -15.65 3.57 -0.27
C ILE A 103 -16.47 4.63 0.47
N THR A 104 -16.33 5.90 0.07
CA THR A 104 -17.12 6.99 0.65
C THR A 104 -18.61 6.87 0.32
N ALA A 105 -18.96 6.48 -0.91
CA ALA A 105 -20.36 6.22 -1.29
C ALA A 105 -20.95 5.03 -0.51
N ALA A 106 -20.15 4.02 -0.17
CA ALA A 106 -20.56 2.90 0.68
C ALA A 106 -20.66 3.27 2.18
N GLY A 107 -20.31 4.52 2.57
CA GLY A 107 -20.40 5.02 3.93
C GLY A 107 -19.24 4.61 4.84
N PHE A 108 -18.08 4.30 4.29
CA PHE A 108 -16.86 4.04 5.06
C PHE A 108 -16.01 5.31 5.16
N ASP A 109 -15.26 5.42 6.26
CA ASP A 109 -14.32 6.50 6.49
C ASP A 109 -13.06 6.32 5.62
N PRO A 110 -12.61 7.36 4.86
CA PRO A 110 -11.42 7.27 4.01
C PRO A 110 -10.12 7.02 4.76
N VAL A 111 -9.98 7.54 5.98
CA VAL A 111 -8.79 7.36 6.82
C VAL A 111 -8.71 5.91 7.29
N TRP A 112 -9.82 5.38 7.78
CA TRP A 112 -9.92 3.98 8.17
C TRP A 112 -9.60 3.03 6.99
N PHE A 113 -10.16 3.32 5.80
CA PHE A 113 -9.83 2.55 4.60
C PHE A 113 -8.36 2.66 4.23
N GLY A 114 -7.75 3.83 4.35
CA GLY A 114 -6.32 4.03 4.10
C GLY A 114 -5.44 3.15 4.98
N VAL A 115 -5.80 2.97 6.25
CA VAL A 115 -5.08 2.05 7.16
C VAL A 115 -5.23 0.61 6.71
N ILE A 116 -6.45 0.16 6.35
CA ILE A 116 -6.68 -1.19 5.83
C ILE A 116 -5.92 -1.43 4.54
N LEU A 117 -5.95 -0.47 3.61
CA LEU A 117 -5.21 -0.52 2.35
C LEU A 117 -3.71 -0.72 2.60
N THR A 118 -3.13 0.03 3.54
CA THR A 118 -1.72 -0.09 3.91
C THR A 118 -1.39 -1.48 4.45
N ILE A 119 -2.22 -2.01 5.37
CA ILE A 119 -2.01 -3.36 5.91
C ILE A 119 -2.11 -4.42 4.80
N ASN A 120 -3.06 -4.29 3.87
CA ASN A 120 -3.15 -5.19 2.71
C ASN A 120 -1.89 -5.17 1.85
N MET A 121 -1.30 -3.99 1.64
CA MET A 121 -0.06 -3.85 0.87
C MET A 121 1.12 -4.52 1.58
N GLU A 122 1.21 -4.41 2.89
CA GLU A 122 2.24 -5.09 3.69
C GLU A 122 2.07 -6.62 3.65
N ILE A 123 0.84 -7.12 3.72
CA ILE A 123 0.56 -8.55 3.54
C ILE A 123 1.06 -9.00 2.16
N GLY A 124 0.77 -8.26 1.10
CA GLY A 124 1.22 -8.57 -0.26
C GLY A 124 2.74 -8.67 -0.38
N LEU A 125 3.50 -7.84 0.34
CA LEU A 125 4.96 -7.84 0.34
C LEU A 125 5.59 -9.07 0.98
N ILE A 126 4.92 -9.68 1.95
CA ILE A 126 5.47 -10.83 2.72
C ILE A 126 4.73 -12.14 2.46
N HIS A 127 3.64 -12.12 1.68
CA HIS A 127 2.83 -13.31 1.40
C HIS A 127 3.35 -14.08 0.17
N PRO A 128 3.48 -15.42 0.25
CA PRO A 128 3.67 -16.25 -0.94
C PRO A 128 2.51 -16.04 -1.96
N PRO A 129 2.71 -16.09 -3.28
CA PRO A 129 3.83 -16.74 -3.97
C PRO A 129 5.00 -15.83 -4.35
N VAL A 130 4.82 -14.50 -4.37
CA VAL A 130 5.88 -13.61 -4.85
C VAL A 130 6.55 -12.88 -3.68
N GLY A 131 5.84 -12.09 -2.90
CA GLY A 131 6.32 -11.40 -1.71
C GLY A 131 7.72 -10.79 -1.84
N LEU A 132 7.84 -9.57 -2.35
CA LEU A 132 9.13 -8.94 -2.64
C LEU A 132 10.12 -8.99 -1.47
N ASN A 133 9.64 -8.80 -0.24
CA ASN A 133 10.47 -8.83 0.96
C ASN A 133 11.04 -10.23 1.25
N ILE A 134 10.35 -11.30 0.85
CA ILE A 134 10.83 -12.69 1.01
C ILE A 134 12.13 -12.89 0.21
N TYR A 135 12.19 -12.38 -1.01
CA TYR A 135 13.39 -12.46 -1.85
C TYR A 135 14.54 -11.61 -1.31
N ILE A 136 14.23 -10.43 -0.74
CA ILE A 136 15.24 -9.58 -0.11
C ILE A 136 15.85 -10.30 1.10
N VAL A 137 15.02 -10.89 1.95
CA VAL A 137 15.51 -11.68 3.12
C VAL A 137 16.35 -12.87 2.66
N ASN A 138 15.92 -13.60 1.63
CA ASN A 138 16.69 -14.72 1.09
C ASN A 138 18.03 -14.26 0.48
N ALA A 139 18.09 -13.09 -0.12
CA ALA A 139 19.34 -12.54 -0.66
C ALA A 139 20.35 -12.13 0.45
N ILE A 140 19.86 -11.70 1.61
CA ILE A 140 20.68 -11.34 2.78
C ILE A 140 21.14 -12.60 3.53
N ALA A 141 20.31 -13.64 3.55
CA ALA A 141 20.58 -14.90 4.24
C ALA A 141 20.50 -16.10 3.26
N PRO A 142 21.47 -16.25 2.35
CA PRO A 142 21.45 -17.28 1.30
C PRO A 142 21.51 -18.72 1.86
N ASP A 143 21.99 -18.88 3.08
CA ASP A 143 22.06 -20.18 3.78
C ASP A 143 20.68 -20.68 4.23
N VAL A 144 19.64 -19.83 4.19
CA VAL A 144 18.28 -20.20 4.59
C VAL A 144 17.45 -20.50 3.35
N PRO A 145 16.91 -21.74 3.21
CA PRO A 145 16.06 -22.08 2.07
C PRO A 145 14.85 -21.13 1.96
N LEU A 146 14.53 -20.67 0.76
CA LEU A 146 13.41 -19.75 0.48
C LEU A 146 12.09 -20.25 1.09
N ALA A 147 11.82 -21.54 1.00
CA ALA A 147 10.65 -22.15 1.60
C ALA A 147 10.57 -21.94 3.12
N LYS A 148 11.69 -21.95 3.83
CA LYS A 148 11.74 -21.71 5.28
C LYS A 148 11.43 -20.25 5.60
N VAL A 149 11.90 -19.32 4.78
CA VAL A 149 11.56 -17.89 4.90
C VAL A 149 10.06 -17.70 4.68
N MET A 150 9.49 -18.28 3.63
CA MET A 150 8.07 -18.22 3.31
C MET A 150 7.19 -18.74 4.46
N TRP A 151 7.50 -19.90 5.02
CA TRP A 151 6.77 -20.45 6.16
C TRP A 151 6.94 -19.58 7.43
N GLY A 152 8.10 -18.97 7.58
CA GLY A 152 8.38 -18.06 8.70
C GLY A 152 7.56 -16.75 8.66
N THR A 153 7.11 -16.30 7.48
CA THR A 153 6.26 -15.10 7.35
C THR A 153 4.79 -15.37 7.64
N LEU A 154 4.34 -16.61 7.54
CA LEU A 154 2.92 -16.97 7.67
C LEU A 154 2.26 -16.50 8.99
N PRO A 155 2.89 -16.64 10.19
CA PRO A 155 2.31 -16.13 11.43
C PRO A 155 2.06 -14.61 11.39
N TYR A 156 2.97 -13.85 10.77
CA TYR A 156 2.83 -12.39 10.63
C TYR A 156 1.67 -12.02 9.69
N VAL A 157 1.52 -12.74 8.60
CA VAL A 157 0.37 -12.59 7.69
C VAL A 157 -0.94 -12.82 8.44
N ILE A 158 -1.03 -13.89 9.25
CA ILE A 158 -2.21 -14.17 10.06
C ILE A 158 -2.47 -13.03 11.06
N CYS A 159 -1.45 -12.52 11.73
CA CYS A 159 -1.59 -11.38 12.65
C CYS A 159 -2.10 -10.12 11.93
N MET A 160 -1.62 -9.83 10.73
CA MET A 160 -2.08 -8.69 9.92
C MET A 160 -3.52 -8.89 9.45
N MET A 161 -3.90 -10.10 9.03
CA MET A 161 -5.30 -10.40 8.69
C MET A 161 -6.22 -10.24 9.90
N LEU A 162 -5.80 -10.68 11.07
CA LEU A 162 -6.52 -10.46 12.33
C LEU A 162 -6.63 -8.96 12.65
N ALA A 163 -5.57 -8.18 12.41
CA ALA A 163 -5.61 -6.73 12.59
C ALA A 163 -6.66 -6.07 11.67
N ILE A 164 -6.77 -6.47 10.41
CA ILE A 164 -7.84 -6.00 9.51
C ILE A 164 -9.22 -6.34 10.08
N VAL A 165 -9.41 -7.56 10.56
CA VAL A 165 -10.68 -7.98 11.16
C VAL A 165 -11.00 -7.14 12.39
N ILE A 166 -10.03 -6.89 13.28
CA ILE A 166 -10.18 -6.03 14.45
C ILE A 166 -10.58 -4.61 14.05
N LEU A 167 -9.92 -4.04 13.03
CA LEU A 167 -10.25 -2.71 12.50
C LEU A 167 -11.64 -2.63 11.87
N CYS A 168 -12.16 -3.73 11.34
CA CYS A 168 -13.54 -3.81 10.86
C CYS A 168 -14.54 -3.75 12.00
N PHE A 169 -14.24 -4.34 13.16
CA PHE A 169 -15.12 -4.28 14.35
C PHE A 169 -14.93 -2.99 15.16
N PHE A 170 -13.72 -2.45 15.19
CA PHE A 170 -13.33 -1.28 15.98
C PHE A 170 -12.66 -0.22 15.09
N PRO A 171 -13.40 0.46 14.20
CA PRO A 171 -12.85 1.45 13.29
C PRO A 171 -12.23 2.65 14.02
N GLU A 172 -12.65 2.91 15.24
CA GLU A 172 -12.14 4.00 16.06
C GLU A 172 -10.64 3.89 16.36
N ILE A 173 -10.07 2.67 16.36
CA ILE A 173 -8.63 2.47 16.55
C ILE A 173 -7.81 3.22 15.49
N ALA A 174 -8.29 3.24 14.24
CA ALA A 174 -7.63 3.95 13.15
C ALA A 174 -7.97 5.44 13.10
N THR A 175 -9.17 5.84 13.50
CA THR A 175 -9.69 7.20 13.30
C THR A 175 -9.62 8.06 14.56
N TRP A 176 -9.45 7.48 15.76
CA TRP A 176 -9.42 8.22 17.02
C TRP A 176 -8.35 9.33 17.05
N LEU A 177 -7.11 8.99 16.70
CA LEU A 177 -6.01 9.95 16.75
C LEU A 177 -6.16 11.09 15.72
N PRO A 178 -6.44 10.82 14.42
CA PRO A 178 -6.71 11.86 13.45
C PRO A 178 -7.88 12.76 13.84
N ASN A 179 -8.98 12.20 14.32
CA ASN A 179 -10.15 12.97 14.74
C ASN A 179 -9.86 13.85 15.96
N HIS A 180 -9.04 13.37 16.89
CA HIS A 180 -8.68 14.13 18.08
C HIS A 180 -7.72 15.29 17.78
N LEU A 181 -6.75 15.07 16.90
CA LEU A 181 -5.74 16.07 16.55
C LEU A 181 -6.23 17.12 15.54
N MET A 182 -7.06 16.72 14.57
CA MET A 182 -7.53 17.59 13.51
C MET A 182 -8.87 18.27 13.83
N GLY A 183 -9.55 17.88 14.90
CA GLY A 183 -10.85 18.42 15.29
C GLY A 183 -11.96 18.21 14.26
N VAL A 184 -11.74 17.34 13.29
CA VAL A 184 -12.66 17.04 12.20
C VAL A 184 -13.27 15.68 12.47
N ALA A 185 -14.51 15.67 12.95
CA ALA A 185 -15.32 14.45 12.89
C ALA A 185 -15.66 14.17 11.42
N ILE A 186 -14.75 13.50 10.71
CA ILE A 186 -15.00 12.98 9.38
C ILE A 186 -15.66 11.60 9.56
N GLY A 187 -16.92 11.63 9.96
CA GLY A 187 -17.73 10.43 10.04
C GLY A 187 -19.18 10.79 9.80
N PRO A 188 -19.95 10.02 9.04
CA PRO A 188 -21.39 10.20 8.98
C PRO A 188 -21.99 9.94 10.38
N LYS A 189 -22.82 10.91 10.84
CA LYS A 189 -23.70 10.70 12.01
C LYS A 189 -24.70 9.58 11.70
#